data_89bf772fe04d512495ff0f0204d6ebbb
#
_entry.id   89bf772fe04d512495ff0f0204d6ebbb
#
_cell.length_a   1.000
_cell.length_b   1.000
_cell.length_c   1.000
_cell.angle_alpha   90.00
_cell.angle_beta   90.00
_cell.angle_gamma   90.00
#
_symmetry.space_group_name_H-M   'P 1'
#
loop_
_entity.id
_entity.type
_entity.pdbx_description
1 polymer ?
#
loop_
_entity_poly.entity_id
_entity_poly.type
_entity_poly.pdbx_seq_one_letter_code
_entity_poly.pdbx_strand_id
1 'polypeptide(L)'
;NEMVAKLLKEELSSLVKDNTATIERKFEIETHPTIHQMTSTVSGELKEESSIYDWFRTLFPCGSITGSPKVETMQIIKSLEDSPRDVYCGAIGYITPDNRAIFNVPIRTVQIKENQAIYGSGSGVTSKSEPIQEYYEVIEKTKILTKEQIEFSLLESMRYENGEINHLSDHLARLKESASYFQFTYNQD
;
A
#
# COMPACT_ATOMS: atom_id res chain seq x y z
N ASN A 1 -8.43 4.79 7.25
CA ASN A 1 -8.49 5.09 5.80
C ASN A 1 -9.19 6.42 5.53
N GLU A 2 -10.41 6.66 6.06
CA GLU A 2 -11.16 7.91 5.80
C GLU A 2 -10.41 9.16 6.24
N MET A 3 -9.81 9.15 7.44
CA MET A 3 -9.02 10.27 7.95
C MET A 3 -7.82 10.56 7.04
N VAL A 4 -7.12 9.51 6.61
CA VAL A 4 -5.98 9.62 5.70
C VAL A 4 -6.38 10.18 4.35
N ALA A 5 -7.50 9.71 3.78
CA ALA A 5 -8.02 10.23 2.51
C ALA A 5 -8.43 11.71 2.59
N LYS A 6 -9.02 12.14 3.71
CA LYS A 6 -9.33 13.56 3.95
C LYS A 6 -8.07 14.41 4.05
N LEU A 7 -7.08 13.94 4.82
CA LEU A 7 -5.78 14.63 4.94
C LEU A 7 -5.10 14.80 3.58
N LEU A 8 -5.04 13.71 2.79
CA LEU A 8 -4.45 13.78 1.45
C LEU A 8 -5.22 14.73 0.52
N LYS A 9 -6.56 14.76 0.62
CA LYS A 9 -7.39 15.71 -0.12
C LYS A 9 -7.05 17.16 0.26
N GLU A 10 -6.88 17.46 1.54
CA GLU A 10 -6.49 18.79 2.03
C GLU A 10 -5.11 19.18 1.49
N GLU A 11 -4.12 18.31 1.58
CA GLU A 11 -2.78 18.53 1.02
C GLU A 11 -2.86 18.79 -0.50
N LEU A 12 -3.56 17.92 -1.24
CA LEU A 12 -3.71 18.03 -2.68
C LEU A 12 -4.41 19.34 -3.11
N SER A 13 -5.36 19.82 -2.31
CA SER A 13 -6.15 21.04 -2.61
C SER A 13 -5.30 22.28 -2.85
N SER A 14 -4.09 22.34 -2.29
CA SER A 14 -3.16 23.44 -2.53
C SER A 14 -2.51 23.43 -3.93
N LEU A 15 -2.40 22.26 -4.55
CA LEU A 15 -1.76 22.02 -5.85
C LEU A 15 -2.72 22.03 -7.03
N VAL A 16 -4.00 21.80 -6.77
CA VAL A 16 -5.02 21.64 -7.82
C VAL A 16 -5.86 22.89 -7.98
N LYS A 17 -6.57 22.99 -9.10
CA LYS A 17 -7.56 24.05 -9.35
C LYS A 17 -8.65 24.01 -8.29
N ASP A 18 -9.21 25.15 -7.98
CA ASP A 18 -10.23 25.30 -6.94
C ASP A 18 -11.41 24.34 -7.17
N ASN A 19 -11.83 23.67 -6.11
CA ASN A 19 -12.94 22.71 -6.09
C ASN A 19 -12.75 21.44 -6.94
N THR A 20 -11.55 21.16 -7.46
CA THR A 20 -11.30 19.92 -8.22
C THR A 20 -10.81 18.75 -7.35
N ALA A 21 -10.28 19.02 -6.15
CA ALA A 21 -9.85 17.97 -5.24
C ALA A 21 -11.04 17.11 -4.76
N THR A 22 -11.06 15.85 -5.13
CA THR A 22 -12.14 14.90 -4.80
C THR A 22 -11.61 13.58 -4.30
N ILE A 23 -12.41 12.88 -3.49
CA ILE A 23 -12.16 11.47 -3.17
C ILE A 23 -13.03 10.67 -4.12
N GLU A 24 -12.43 10.09 -5.16
CA GLU A 24 -13.16 9.38 -6.22
C GLU A 24 -13.66 8.02 -5.76
N ARG A 25 -12.78 7.28 -5.10
CA ARG A 25 -13.06 5.93 -4.63
C ARG A 25 -12.75 5.83 -3.15
N LYS A 26 -13.67 5.23 -2.41
CA LYS A 26 -13.53 5.04 -0.97
C LYS A 26 -13.62 3.57 -0.62
N PHE A 27 -12.70 3.12 0.23
CA PHE A 27 -12.76 1.80 0.85
C PHE A 27 -12.81 0.64 -0.15
N GLU A 28 -12.15 0.78 -1.31
CA GLU A 28 -11.97 -0.34 -2.23
C GLU A 28 -11.07 -1.39 -1.60
N ILE A 29 -11.45 -2.64 -1.73
CA ILE A 29 -10.64 -3.76 -1.27
C ILE A 29 -9.84 -4.31 -2.45
N GLU A 30 -8.54 -4.10 -2.41
CA GLU A 30 -7.60 -4.71 -3.35
C GLU A 30 -7.07 -6.01 -2.74
N THR A 31 -7.18 -7.09 -3.49
CA THR A 31 -6.70 -8.40 -3.06
C THR A 31 -5.33 -8.67 -3.66
N HIS A 32 -4.37 -8.93 -2.80
CA HIS A 32 -3.03 -9.36 -3.18
C HIS A 32 -2.78 -10.79 -2.65
N PRO A 33 -1.78 -11.53 -3.14
CA PRO A 33 -1.56 -12.93 -2.76
C PRO A 33 -1.47 -13.18 -1.25
N THR A 34 -1.04 -12.19 -0.47
CA THR A 34 -0.80 -12.35 0.97
C THR A 34 -1.63 -11.43 1.86
N ILE A 35 -2.31 -10.43 1.29
CA ILE A 35 -3.06 -9.44 2.06
C ILE A 35 -4.26 -8.90 1.28
N HIS A 36 -5.26 -8.43 2.01
CA HIS A 36 -6.29 -7.54 1.48
C HIS A 36 -5.98 -6.11 1.93
N GLN A 37 -5.92 -5.19 0.98
CA GLN A 37 -5.60 -3.79 1.23
C GLN A 37 -6.83 -2.92 0.98
N MET A 38 -7.23 -2.14 1.97
CA MET A 38 -8.28 -1.12 1.79
C MET A 38 -7.65 0.17 1.27
N THR A 39 -8.04 0.57 0.07
CA THR A 39 -7.55 1.78 -0.60
C THR A 39 -8.63 2.85 -0.75
N SER A 40 -8.19 4.08 -0.91
CA SER A 40 -9.03 5.21 -1.34
C SER A 40 -8.23 6.08 -2.29
N THR A 41 -8.88 6.54 -3.36
CA THR A 41 -8.26 7.38 -4.39
C THR A 41 -8.68 8.82 -4.23
N VAL A 42 -7.70 9.72 -4.19
CA VAL A 42 -7.91 11.17 -4.20
C VAL A 42 -7.35 11.73 -5.49
N SER A 43 -8.10 12.57 -6.17
CA SER A 43 -7.71 13.19 -7.44
C SER A 43 -7.99 14.68 -7.46
N GLY A 44 -7.41 15.37 -8.45
CA GLY A 44 -7.65 16.77 -8.70
C GLY A 44 -6.93 17.23 -9.97
N GLU A 45 -7.39 18.32 -10.57
CA GLU A 45 -6.79 18.92 -11.75
C GLU A 45 -5.68 19.89 -11.35
N LEU A 46 -4.43 19.60 -11.71
CA LEU A 46 -3.28 20.44 -11.35
C LEU A 46 -3.41 21.86 -11.88
N LYS A 47 -2.95 22.84 -11.10
CA LYS A 47 -2.75 24.22 -11.55
C LYS A 47 -1.65 24.25 -12.62
N GLU A 48 -1.82 25.07 -13.66
CA GLU A 48 -0.87 25.14 -14.78
C GLU A 48 0.52 25.60 -14.34
N GLU A 49 0.58 26.46 -13.35
CA GLU A 49 1.82 27.00 -12.79
C GLU A 49 2.50 26.07 -11.78
N SER A 50 1.87 24.94 -11.38
CA SER A 50 2.45 24.05 -10.37
C SER A 50 3.66 23.30 -10.91
N SER A 51 4.77 23.46 -10.24
CA SER A 51 6.03 22.78 -10.56
C SER A 51 6.18 21.45 -9.83
N ILE A 52 7.11 20.64 -10.30
CA ILE A 52 7.50 19.40 -9.63
C ILE A 52 7.99 19.65 -8.20
N TYR A 53 8.64 20.79 -7.96
CA TYR A 53 9.06 21.19 -6.62
C TYR A 53 7.85 21.39 -5.70
N ASP A 54 6.78 22.00 -6.20
CA ASP A 54 5.56 22.22 -5.43
C ASP A 54 4.88 20.89 -5.09
N TRP A 55 4.89 19.92 -6.02
CA TRP A 55 4.35 18.59 -5.78
C TRP A 55 5.09 17.90 -4.64
N PHE A 56 6.42 17.90 -4.69
CA PHE A 56 7.23 17.27 -3.63
C PHE A 56 7.09 17.99 -2.29
N ARG A 57 7.14 19.30 -2.30
CA ARG A 57 6.99 20.10 -1.09
C ARG A 57 5.65 19.87 -0.39
N THR A 58 4.59 19.68 -1.17
CA THR A 58 3.24 19.49 -0.64
C THR A 58 2.94 18.06 -0.25
N LEU A 59 3.28 17.08 -1.10
CA LEU A 59 2.87 15.69 -0.93
C LEU A 59 3.90 14.85 -0.17
N PHE A 60 5.17 15.28 -0.13
CA PHE A 60 6.23 14.52 0.53
C PHE A 60 6.93 15.35 1.65
N PRO A 61 7.34 14.68 2.73
CA PRO A 61 6.92 13.34 3.12
C PRO A 61 5.40 13.27 3.25
N CYS A 62 4.83 12.11 2.92
CA CYS A 62 3.38 11.95 2.94
C CYS A 62 2.81 12.13 4.35
N GLY A 63 1.78 12.98 4.50
CA GLY A 63 1.15 13.26 5.79
C GLY A 63 0.53 12.02 6.45
N SER A 64 0.13 11.02 5.66
CA SER A 64 -0.34 9.73 6.17
C SER A 64 0.76 8.91 6.88
N ILE A 65 2.03 9.24 6.64
CA ILE A 65 3.20 8.57 7.21
C ILE A 65 3.82 9.39 8.34
N THR A 66 3.90 10.71 8.16
CA THR A 66 4.51 11.61 9.14
C THR A 66 3.54 12.07 10.20
N GLY A 67 2.28 12.29 9.85
CA GLY A 67 1.23 12.80 10.72
C GLY A 67 0.79 14.22 10.37
N SER A 68 -0.15 14.73 11.14
CA SER A 68 -0.72 16.07 10.99
C SER A 68 -0.81 16.74 12.35
N PRO A 69 -0.39 18.05 12.51
CA PRO A 69 0.22 18.92 11.48
C PRO A 69 1.62 18.43 11.04
N LYS A 70 1.90 18.49 9.73
CA LYS A 70 3.09 17.85 9.11
C LYS A 70 4.41 18.35 9.70
N VAL A 71 4.58 19.66 9.79
CA VAL A 71 5.86 20.27 10.22
C VAL A 71 6.17 19.95 11.69
N GLU A 72 5.19 20.09 12.57
CA GLU A 72 5.34 19.79 13.99
C GLU A 72 5.65 18.31 14.24
N THR A 73 4.92 17.41 13.56
CA THR A 73 5.18 15.97 13.69
C THR A 73 6.55 15.58 13.14
N MET A 74 7.01 16.18 12.04
CA MET A 74 8.38 15.96 11.54
C MET A 74 9.44 16.45 12.54
N GLN A 75 9.21 17.56 13.25
CA GLN A 75 10.12 18.04 14.29
C GLN A 75 10.17 17.07 15.47
N ILE A 76 9.02 16.53 15.88
CA ILE A 76 8.95 15.52 16.95
C ILE A 76 9.69 14.25 16.52
N ILE A 77 9.43 13.73 15.33
CA ILE A 77 10.14 12.57 14.76
C ILE A 77 11.65 12.80 14.81
N LYS A 78 12.12 13.94 14.31
CA LYS A 78 13.54 14.29 14.31
C LYS A 78 14.14 14.34 15.71
N SER A 79 13.36 14.70 16.74
CA SER A 79 13.82 14.75 18.11
C SER A 79 13.87 13.41 18.82
N LEU A 80 13.12 12.42 18.32
CA LEU A 80 12.96 11.10 18.92
C LEU A 80 13.78 10.00 18.21
N GLU A 81 14.03 10.13 16.93
CA GLU A 81 14.77 9.14 16.15
C GLU A 81 16.26 9.48 16.08
N ASP A 82 17.10 8.50 16.41
CA ASP A 82 18.55 8.67 16.49
C ASP A 82 19.22 8.65 15.11
N SER A 83 18.52 8.18 14.06
CA SER A 83 19.05 8.04 12.71
C SER A 83 18.09 8.58 11.66
N PRO A 84 18.60 9.06 10.50
CA PRO A 84 17.76 9.47 9.40
C PRO A 84 17.03 8.27 8.80
N ARG A 85 15.83 8.51 8.30
CA ARG A 85 15.01 7.49 7.61
C ARG A 85 15.51 7.18 6.21
N ASP A 86 16.36 8.04 5.64
CA ASP A 86 16.87 7.97 4.26
C ASP A 86 15.74 7.77 3.24
N VAL A 87 15.77 6.64 2.52
CA VAL A 87 14.75 6.28 1.53
C VAL A 87 13.42 5.94 2.20
N TYR A 88 13.44 5.35 3.39
CA TYR A 88 12.24 4.95 4.11
C TYR A 88 11.32 6.14 4.38
N CYS A 89 10.06 6.05 4.00
CA CYS A 89 9.03 7.11 4.08
C CYS A 89 9.29 8.34 3.18
N GLY A 90 10.29 8.27 2.29
CA GLY A 90 10.56 9.29 1.29
C GLY A 90 9.72 9.12 0.03
N ALA A 91 10.35 9.23 -1.15
CA ALA A 91 9.72 9.04 -2.45
C ALA A 91 10.63 8.30 -3.41
N ILE A 92 10.13 7.29 -4.09
CA ILE A 92 10.79 6.61 -5.21
C ILE A 92 9.87 6.63 -6.40
N GLY A 93 10.37 7.03 -7.55
CA GLY A 93 9.57 7.08 -8.76
C GLY A 93 10.32 7.59 -9.97
N TYR A 94 9.57 7.96 -10.97
CA TYR A 94 10.12 8.49 -12.22
C TYR A 94 9.18 9.50 -12.84
N ILE A 95 9.75 10.30 -13.74
CA ILE A 95 9.04 11.26 -14.58
C ILE A 95 9.36 10.93 -16.02
N THR A 96 8.34 10.86 -16.84
CA THR A 96 8.48 10.58 -18.26
C THR A 96 8.65 11.88 -19.07
N PRO A 97 9.20 11.82 -20.30
CA PRO A 97 9.37 13.00 -21.15
C PRO A 97 8.06 13.71 -21.52
N ASP A 98 6.93 13.01 -21.45
CA ASP A 98 5.58 13.53 -21.65
C ASP A 98 4.95 14.09 -20.36
N ASN A 99 5.78 14.43 -19.36
CA ASN A 99 5.40 15.01 -18.06
C ASN A 99 4.43 14.17 -17.21
N ARG A 100 4.39 12.87 -17.40
CA ARG A 100 3.75 11.98 -16.42
C ARG A 100 4.74 11.62 -15.32
N ALA A 101 4.27 11.59 -14.10
CA ALA A 101 5.07 11.25 -12.93
C ALA A 101 4.38 10.17 -12.10
N ILE A 102 5.14 9.18 -11.66
CA ILE A 102 4.68 8.14 -10.75
C ILE A 102 5.68 8.04 -9.62
N PHE A 103 5.21 8.21 -8.40
CA PHE A 103 6.02 8.09 -7.19
C PHE A 103 5.32 7.20 -6.16
N ASN A 104 6.10 6.36 -5.52
CA ASN A 104 5.68 5.55 -4.38
C ASN A 104 6.30 6.10 -3.10
N VAL A 105 5.60 5.93 -1.99
CA VAL A 105 6.17 6.10 -0.64
C VAL A 105 6.84 4.78 -0.26
N PRO A 106 8.18 4.74 -0.13
CA PRO A 106 8.90 3.50 0.14
C PRO A 106 8.74 3.09 1.61
N ILE A 107 7.65 2.42 1.89
CA ILE A 107 7.42 1.61 3.09
C ILE A 107 7.50 0.14 2.70
N ARG A 108 7.77 -0.76 3.65
CA ARG A 108 7.98 -2.20 3.38
C ARG A 108 9.01 -2.44 2.26
N THR A 109 10.04 -1.62 2.27
CA THR A 109 11.09 -1.58 1.26
C THR A 109 12.43 -1.90 1.90
N VAL A 110 13.16 -2.82 1.31
CA VAL A 110 14.53 -3.16 1.74
C VAL A 110 15.50 -2.28 0.97
N GLN A 111 16.33 -1.52 1.68
CA GLN A 111 17.46 -0.81 1.10
C GLN A 111 18.71 -1.67 1.24
N ILE A 112 19.35 -1.99 0.12
CA ILE A 112 20.60 -2.76 0.11
C ILE A 112 21.73 -1.80 -0.29
N LYS A 113 22.73 -1.71 0.59
CA LYS A 113 23.93 -0.93 0.34
C LYS A 113 25.13 -1.79 0.73
N GLU A 114 26.02 -2.06 -0.23
CA GLU A 114 27.13 -2.98 -0.05
C GLU A 114 26.63 -4.35 0.47
N ASN A 115 27.07 -4.76 1.65
CA ASN A 115 26.69 -6.02 2.30
C ASN A 115 25.64 -5.85 3.40
N GLN A 116 24.98 -4.69 3.48
CA GLN A 116 23.97 -4.42 4.49
C GLN A 116 22.59 -4.27 3.84
N ALA A 117 21.61 -4.90 4.45
CA ALA A 117 20.20 -4.73 4.11
C ALA A 117 19.47 -4.04 5.27
N ILE A 118 18.83 -2.91 5.00
CA ILE A 118 18.11 -2.12 5.98
C ILE A 118 16.63 -2.14 5.60
N TYR A 119 15.78 -2.48 6.55
CA TYR A 119 14.33 -2.48 6.39
C TYR A 119 13.69 -1.61 7.47
N GLY A 120 13.15 -0.46 7.06
CA GLY A 120 12.41 0.42 7.96
C GLY A 120 11.02 -0.14 8.27
N SER A 121 10.68 -0.19 9.55
CA SER A 121 9.33 -0.56 10.01
C SER A 121 8.86 0.42 11.07
N GLY A 122 7.57 0.74 11.06
CA GLY A 122 6.95 1.68 11.99
C GLY A 122 5.45 1.52 12.05
N SER A 123 4.82 2.19 13.00
CA SER A 123 3.36 2.24 13.17
C SER A 123 2.84 3.67 13.27
N GLY A 124 1.54 3.82 13.10
CA GLY A 124 0.85 5.12 13.18
C GLY A 124 0.38 5.42 14.59
N VAL A 125 1.18 6.13 15.37
CA VAL A 125 0.85 6.47 16.75
C VAL A 125 -0.17 7.59 16.82
N THR A 126 -1.23 7.38 17.59
CA THR A 126 -2.29 8.36 17.88
C THR A 126 -2.51 8.46 19.39
N SER A 127 -3.32 9.44 19.84
CA SER A 127 -3.70 9.57 21.25
C SER A 127 -4.45 8.35 21.83
N LYS A 128 -4.91 7.45 20.99
CA LYS A 128 -5.62 6.21 21.36
C LYS A 128 -4.74 4.96 21.24
N SER A 129 -3.52 5.11 20.76
CA SER A 129 -2.60 3.98 20.59
C SER A 129 -2.13 3.45 21.92
N GLU A 130 -2.11 2.13 22.04
CA GLU A 130 -1.51 1.41 23.16
C GLU A 130 -0.07 1.04 22.81
N PRO A 131 0.96 1.52 23.55
CA PRO A 131 2.37 1.38 23.15
C PRO A 131 2.80 -0.06 22.86
N ILE A 132 2.32 -1.01 23.62
CA ILE A 132 2.68 -2.42 23.45
C ILE A 132 2.07 -2.99 22.16
N GLN A 133 0.86 -2.57 21.78
CA GLN A 133 0.20 -3.01 20.56
C GLN A 133 0.91 -2.43 19.33
N GLU A 134 1.27 -1.16 19.36
CA GLU A 134 2.05 -0.53 18.29
C GLU A 134 3.41 -1.21 18.10
N TYR A 135 4.08 -1.57 19.19
CA TYR A 135 5.33 -2.33 19.14
C TYR A 135 5.15 -3.70 18.45
N TYR A 136 4.11 -4.43 18.82
CA TYR A 136 3.81 -5.71 18.17
C TYR A 136 3.47 -5.53 16.68
N GLU A 137 2.75 -4.46 16.31
CA GLU A 137 2.47 -4.14 14.91
C GLU A 137 3.77 -3.92 14.11
N VAL A 138 4.74 -3.18 14.69
CA VAL A 138 6.06 -3.00 14.07
C VAL A 138 6.74 -4.35 13.82
N ILE A 139 6.73 -5.24 14.80
CA ILE A 139 7.32 -6.60 14.67
C ILE A 139 6.58 -7.42 13.62
N GLU A 140 5.23 -7.41 13.62
CA GLU A 140 4.44 -8.14 12.62
C GLU A 140 4.80 -7.70 11.18
N LYS A 141 5.01 -6.39 10.96
CA LYS A 141 5.39 -5.86 9.65
C LYS A 141 6.76 -6.35 9.16
N THR A 142 7.65 -6.78 10.05
CA THR A 142 8.96 -7.35 9.67
C THR A 142 8.87 -8.81 9.24
N LYS A 143 7.81 -9.52 9.62
CA LYS A 143 7.63 -10.95 9.31
C LYS A 143 7.57 -11.25 7.81
N ILE A 144 7.24 -10.26 6.97
CA ILE A 144 7.27 -10.41 5.52
C ILE A 144 8.66 -10.83 5.00
N LEU A 145 9.73 -10.49 5.73
CA LEU A 145 11.10 -10.85 5.37
C LEU A 145 11.53 -12.23 5.85
N THR A 146 10.88 -12.75 6.86
CA THR A 146 11.31 -13.96 7.58
C THR A 146 10.30 -15.08 7.54
N LYS A 147 9.03 -14.78 7.24
CA LYS A 147 7.99 -15.82 7.14
C LYS A 147 8.14 -16.57 5.83
N GLU A 148 8.39 -17.83 5.94
CA GLU A 148 8.40 -18.74 4.79
C GLU A 148 7.03 -18.77 4.13
N GLN A 149 6.97 -18.51 2.83
CA GLN A 149 5.74 -18.67 2.06
C GLN A 149 5.57 -20.16 1.77
N ILE A 150 4.48 -20.72 2.26
CA ILE A 150 4.13 -22.10 1.96
C ILE A 150 3.62 -22.13 0.51
N GLU A 151 4.36 -22.78 -0.37
CA GLU A 151 3.88 -23.08 -1.71
C GLU A 151 2.75 -24.13 -1.60
N PHE A 152 1.64 -23.87 -2.25
CA PHE A 152 0.52 -24.81 -2.30
C PHE A 152 -0.10 -24.81 -3.70
N SER A 153 -0.83 -25.89 -3.98
CA SER A 153 -1.61 -26.04 -5.22
C SER A 153 -3.07 -26.20 -4.90
N LEU A 154 -3.92 -25.79 -5.82
CA LEU A 154 -5.35 -26.05 -5.71
C LEU A 154 -5.64 -27.49 -6.11
N LEU A 155 -6.46 -28.18 -5.33
CA LEU A 155 -6.88 -29.56 -5.53
C LEU A 155 -8.40 -29.66 -5.50
N GLU A 156 -8.97 -30.38 -6.46
CA GLU A 156 -10.38 -30.77 -6.48
C GLU A 156 -10.50 -32.29 -6.45
N SER A 157 -11.34 -32.79 -5.55
CA SER A 157 -11.66 -34.22 -5.48
C SER A 157 -13.04 -34.46 -6.08
N MET A 158 -13.11 -35.32 -7.10
CA MET A 158 -14.32 -35.57 -7.87
C MET A 158 -14.69 -37.06 -7.81
N ARG A 159 -16.00 -37.37 -7.75
CA ARG A 159 -16.48 -38.72 -7.86
C ARG A 159 -16.69 -39.09 -9.31
N TYR A 160 -16.05 -40.17 -9.75
CA TYR A 160 -16.26 -40.77 -11.05
C TYR A 160 -17.13 -42.00 -10.91
N GLU A 161 -18.25 -42.08 -11.64
CA GLU A 161 -19.20 -43.18 -11.58
C GLU A 161 -19.89 -43.34 -12.93
N ASN A 162 -20.04 -44.58 -13.41
CA ASN A 162 -20.72 -44.94 -14.66
C ASN A 162 -20.19 -44.19 -15.92
N GLY A 163 -18.90 -43.87 -15.98
CA GLY A 163 -18.29 -43.18 -17.11
C GLY A 163 -18.33 -41.66 -17.05
N GLU A 164 -18.91 -41.08 -16.01
CA GLU A 164 -19.09 -39.65 -15.86
C GLU A 164 -18.56 -39.13 -14.50
N ILE A 165 -18.17 -37.87 -14.46
CA ILE A 165 -17.81 -37.17 -13.23
C ILE A 165 -19.04 -36.48 -12.68
N ASN A 166 -19.46 -36.86 -11.48
CA ASN A 166 -20.59 -36.25 -10.82
C ASN A 166 -20.31 -34.77 -10.52
N HIS A 167 -21.25 -33.88 -10.86
CA HIS A 167 -21.18 -32.43 -10.59
C HIS A 167 -19.93 -31.76 -11.14
N LEU A 168 -19.41 -32.19 -12.31
CA LEU A 168 -18.19 -31.63 -12.91
C LEU A 168 -18.26 -30.10 -13.04
N SER A 169 -19.40 -29.56 -13.49
CA SER A 169 -19.58 -28.11 -13.65
C SER A 169 -19.38 -27.35 -12.34
N ASP A 170 -19.89 -27.89 -11.24
CA ASP A 170 -19.82 -27.24 -9.92
C ASP A 170 -18.38 -27.32 -9.36
N HIS A 171 -17.71 -28.44 -9.57
CA HIS A 171 -16.29 -28.59 -9.22
C HIS A 171 -15.39 -27.62 -9.98
N LEU A 172 -15.59 -27.48 -11.29
CA LEU A 172 -14.83 -26.55 -12.11
C LEU A 172 -15.13 -25.08 -11.75
N ALA A 173 -16.38 -24.76 -11.47
CA ALA A 173 -16.75 -23.43 -11.02
C ALA A 173 -16.06 -23.06 -9.69
N ARG A 174 -16.08 -23.95 -8.69
CA ARG A 174 -15.40 -23.77 -7.41
C ARG A 174 -13.88 -23.65 -7.57
N LEU A 175 -13.28 -24.49 -8.40
CA LEU A 175 -11.83 -24.42 -8.69
C LEU A 175 -11.45 -23.09 -9.34
N LYS A 176 -12.25 -22.62 -10.29
CA LYS A 176 -12.05 -21.32 -10.94
C LYS A 176 -12.19 -20.17 -9.95
N GLU A 177 -13.17 -20.20 -9.06
CA GLU A 177 -13.38 -19.20 -8.02
C GLU A 177 -12.20 -19.19 -7.04
N SER A 178 -11.72 -20.36 -6.60
CA SER A 178 -10.54 -20.49 -5.75
C SER A 178 -9.28 -19.98 -6.46
N ALA A 179 -9.09 -20.31 -7.75
CA ALA A 179 -7.96 -19.81 -8.53
C ALA A 179 -7.98 -18.28 -8.63
N SER A 180 -9.15 -17.69 -8.85
CA SER A 180 -9.30 -16.23 -8.85
C SER A 180 -8.97 -15.63 -7.50
N TYR A 181 -9.46 -16.22 -6.40
CA TYR A 181 -9.21 -15.74 -5.04
C TYR A 181 -7.71 -15.75 -4.67
N PHE A 182 -7.01 -16.85 -4.98
CA PHE A 182 -5.59 -17.01 -4.71
C PHE A 182 -4.67 -16.50 -5.83
N GLN A 183 -5.21 -15.91 -6.88
CA GLN A 183 -4.49 -15.39 -8.05
C GLN A 183 -3.66 -16.46 -8.81
N PHE A 184 -4.14 -17.69 -8.84
CA PHE A 184 -3.57 -18.74 -9.68
C PHE A 184 -4.03 -18.58 -11.14
N THR A 185 -3.13 -18.89 -12.07
CA THR A 185 -3.53 -19.01 -13.47
C THR A 185 -4.45 -20.22 -13.62
N TYR A 186 -5.63 -20.00 -14.18
CA TYR A 186 -6.62 -21.05 -14.45
C TYR A 186 -6.78 -21.23 -15.96
N ASN A 187 -6.35 -22.38 -16.47
CA ASN A 187 -6.58 -22.82 -17.84
C ASN A 187 -7.64 -23.91 -17.81
N GLN A 188 -8.62 -23.83 -18.72
CA GLN A 188 -9.76 -24.74 -18.80
C GLN A 188 -9.56 -25.84 -19.87
N ASP A 189 -8.33 -25.92 -20.42
CA ASP A 189 -7.98 -26.90 -21.48
C ASP A 189 -7.70 -28.28 -20.90
#